data_90a9708237cb388f06b249dbc94e4464
#
_entry.id   90a9708237cb388f06b249dbc94e4464
#
_cell.length_a   1.000
_cell.length_b   1.000
_cell.length_c   1.000
_cell.angle_alpha   90.00
_cell.angle_beta   90.00
_cell.angle_gamma   90.00
#
_symmetry.space_group_name_H-M   'P 1'
#
loop_
_entity.id
_entity.type
_entity.pdbx_description
1 polymer ?
#
loop_
_entity_poly.entity_id
_entity_poly.type
_entity_poly.pdbx_seq_one_letter_code
_entity_poly.pdbx_strand_id
1 'polypeptide(L)'
;MFTDRTTKRWRGSWKRQSARKNPGMYGYGIVAASLVMAAGLTGCGEAKEVALARTESSNPIVKTDDGGERIYGGDPSVLVDGDTVYLYTGHDASTDEQVANSVYEIPEYLCYSSTDLVNWKSEGTVMTMDTVDWAKDDVSAWASQVMKYNDKYYLYYCSWDKSGKQSIGVAVADSPTGTFVDIGEPLVRGSVTKPQLSTFNDIDPTAWVETDENGEEHRYLAWGNGMFFMCELNEDMISVKDMNGDGEITSGTSFDDADIMYQKGGIENYTEAPWLYRRSDEQGNYYGDYYLFYAY
;
A
#
# COMPACT_ATOMS: atom_id res chain seq x y z
N MET A 1 23.40 22.94 -35.18
CA MET A 1 22.17 23.69 -34.90
C MET A 1 21.45 22.82 -33.87
N PHE A 2 21.77 23.03 -32.61
CA PHE A 2 21.26 22.23 -31.50
C PHE A 2 20.05 22.93 -30.92
N THR A 3 18.91 22.27 -30.96
CA THR A 3 17.68 22.78 -30.35
C THR A 3 17.62 22.32 -28.91
N ASP A 4 17.49 23.32 -28.08
CA ASP A 4 17.28 23.40 -26.67
C ASP A 4 16.27 22.36 -26.14
N ARG A 5 16.76 21.39 -25.32
CA ARG A 5 15.91 20.56 -24.46
C ARG A 5 15.79 21.26 -23.14
N THR A 6 14.66 21.92 -22.93
CA THR A 6 14.31 22.52 -21.65
C THR A 6 14.16 21.41 -20.61
N THR A 7 15.17 21.25 -19.78
CA THR A 7 15.10 20.44 -18.56
C THR A 7 14.11 21.07 -17.60
N LYS A 8 12.90 20.54 -17.53
CA LYS A 8 11.95 20.86 -16.47
C LYS A 8 12.46 20.26 -15.16
N ARG A 9 13.14 21.07 -14.39
CA ARG A 9 13.59 20.76 -13.03
C ARG A 9 12.36 20.52 -12.17
N TRP A 10 12.21 19.31 -11.62
CA TRP A 10 11.18 18.98 -10.64
C TRP A 10 11.31 19.91 -9.43
N ARG A 11 10.49 20.96 -9.34
CA ARG A 11 10.41 21.85 -8.19
C ARG A 11 9.07 21.64 -7.51
N GLY A 12 8.94 20.51 -6.78
CA GLY A 12 7.88 20.38 -5.82
C GLY A 12 8.07 21.38 -4.69
N SER A 13 7.21 22.39 -4.61
CA SER A 13 7.19 23.28 -3.44
C SER A 13 6.37 22.60 -2.35
N TRP A 14 7.03 22.00 -1.39
CA TRP A 14 6.40 21.40 -0.22
C TRP A 14 5.86 22.49 0.70
N LYS A 15 4.54 22.63 0.82
CA LYS A 15 3.92 23.56 1.77
C LYS A 15 3.47 22.81 3.02
N ARG A 16 4.01 23.23 4.15
CA ARG A 16 3.55 22.80 5.48
C ARG A 16 2.13 23.29 5.73
N GLN A 17 1.17 22.41 5.99
CA GLN A 17 -0.05 22.77 6.71
C GLN A 17 0.07 22.29 8.16
N SER A 18 0.31 23.24 9.06
CA SER A 18 0.24 22.97 10.51
C SER A 18 -1.22 22.75 10.91
N ALA A 19 -1.50 21.60 11.53
CA ALA A 19 -2.79 21.35 12.13
C ALA A 19 -3.08 22.38 13.22
N ARG A 20 -4.10 23.21 13.03
CA ARG A 20 -4.63 24.09 14.09
C ARG A 20 -5.34 23.22 15.11
N LYS A 21 -4.84 23.22 16.35
CA LYS A 21 -5.55 22.68 17.49
C LYS A 21 -6.79 23.54 17.75
N ASN A 22 -7.98 22.99 17.56
CA ASN A 22 -9.20 23.55 18.08
C ASN A 22 -9.52 22.90 19.45
N PRO A 23 -9.74 23.68 20.49
CA PRO A 23 -10.18 23.13 21.78
C PRO A 23 -11.71 22.97 21.80
N GLY A 24 -12.14 21.76 22.06
CA GLY A 24 -13.33 21.36 22.81
C GLY A 24 -14.70 21.87 22.36
N MET A 25 -15.53 20.93 21.97
CA MET A 25 -16.95 20.95 22.34
C MET A 25 -17.46 19.51 22.45
N TYR A 26 -17.69 19.08 23.68
CA TYR A 26 -18.43 17.84 23.98
C TYR A 26 -19.92 18.11 23.77
N GLY A 27 -20.50 17.53 22.71
CA GLY A 27 -21.94 17.47 22.50
C GLY A 27 -22.46 16.08 22.84
N TYR A 28 -23.25 15.97 23.89
CA TYR A 28 -24.01 14.75 24.20
C TYR A 28 -25.17 14.63 23.22
N GLY A 29 -25.09 13.67 22.28
CA GLY A 29 -26.19 13.28 21.40
C GLY A 29 -27.05 12.21 22.06
N ILE A 30 -28.35 12.49 22.21
CA ILE A 30 -29.36 11.59 22.74
C ILE A 30 -29.65 10.52 21.68
N VAL A 31 -29.44 9.24 22.02
CA VAL A 31 -29.77 8.09 21.19
C VAL A 31 -31.27 7.82 21.33
N ALA A 32 -32.03 8.03 20.26
CA ALA A 32 -33.41 7.57 20.16
C ALA A 32 -33.40 6.15 19.57
N ALA A 33 -33.66 5.14 20.39
CA ALA A 33 -33.84 3.77 19.94
C ALA A 33 -35.26 3.62 19.36
N SER A 34 -35.36 3.40 18.06
CA SER A 34 -36.63 3.05 17.41
C SER A 34 -36.82 1.53 17.46
N LEU A 35 -37.76 1.08 18.29
CA LEU A 35 -38.20 -0.31 18.38
C LEU A 35 -39.16 -0.61 17.22
N VAL A 36 -38.74 -1.43 16.27
CA VAL A 36 -39.66 -1.99 15.24
C VAL A 36 -40.10 -3.37 15.72
N MET A 37 -41.37 -3.50 16.10
CA MET A 37 -41.98 -4.79 16.36
C MET A 37 -42.35 -5.45 15.02
N ALA A 38 -41.74 -6.57 14.71
CA ALA A 38 -42.18 -7.46 13.65
C ALA A 38 -43.11 -8.53 14.24
N ALA A 39 -44.34 -8.60 13.75
CA ALA A 39 -45.32 -9.61 14.10
C ALA A 39 -44.92 -10.97 13.51
N GLY A 40 -45.02 -12.04 14.31
CA GLY A 40 -44.59 -13.36 13.98
C GLY A 40 -45.43 -14.10 12.93
N LEU A 41 -44.73 -14.94 12.17
CA LEU A 41 -45.27 -16.13 11.52
C LEU A 41 -44.41 -17.32 11.92
N THR A 42 -45.02 -18.29 12.58
CA THR A 42 -44.42 -19.55 13.02
C THR A 42 -44.16 -20.45 11.83
N GLY A 43 -42.89 -20.66 11.52
CA GLY A 43 -42.41 -21.73 10.66
C GLY A 43 -41.14 -22.29 11.28
N CYS A 44 -41.13 -23.57 11.62
CA CYS A 44 -39.96 -24.31 12.06
C CYS A 44 -38.94 -24.42 10.92
N GLY A 45 -37.97 -23.50 10.91
CA GLY A 45 -36.76 -23.54 10.16
C GLY A 45 -35.70 -22.86 11.04
N GLU A 46 -34.52 -23.41 11.12
CA GLU A 46 -33.39 -22.82 11.86
C GLU A 46 -33.27 -21.35 11.41
N ALA A 47 -33.54 -20.43 12.32
CA ALA A 47 -33.33 -19.02 12.09
C ALA A 47 -31.82 -18.81 11.95
N LYS A 48 -31.33 -18.66 10.71
CA LYS A 48 -30.02 -18.04 10.49
C LYS A 48 -30.08 -16.68 11.18
N GLU A 49 -29.25 -16.49 12.18
CA GLU A 49 -29.06 -15.20 12.83
C GLU A 49 -28.64 -14.19 11.75
N VAL A 50 -29.57 -13.36 11.33
CA VAL A 50 -29.25 -12.25 10.43
C VAL A 50 -28.48 -11.26 11.28
N ALA A 51 -27.15 -11.26 11.15
CA ALA A 51 -26.34 -10.25 11.78
C ALA A 51 -26.87 -8.87 11.36
N LEU A 52 -27.30 -8.08 12.33
CA LEU A 52 -27.72 -6.70 12.09
C LEU A 52 -26.53 -5.96 11.51
N ALA A 53 -26.71 -5.42 10.29
CA ALA A 53 -25.70 -4.59 9.67
C ALA A 53 -25.32 -3.44 10.61
N ARG A 54 -24.03 -3.17 10.77
CA ARG A 54 -23.54 -2.03 11.53
C ARG A 54 -24.04 -0.75 10.87
N THR A 55 -24.38 0.24 11.67
CA THR A 55 -24.75 1.59 11.20
C THR A 55 -23.64 2.60 11.42
N GLU A 56 -22.59 2.20 12.12
CA GLU A 56 -21.44 3.06 12.46
C GLU A 56 -20.15 2.24 12.34
N SER A 57 -19.11 2.86 11.81
CA SER A 57 -17.77 2.27 11.81
C SER A 57 -17.17 2.29 13.22
N SER A 58 -16.35 1.32 13.52
CA SER A 58 -15.64 1.23 14.80
C SER A 58 -14.19 0.78 14.58
N ASN A 59 -13.31 1.23 15.45
CA ASN A 59 -11.93 0.74 15.47
C ASN A 59 -11.79 -0.36 16.55
N PRO A 60 -11.18 -1.51 16.26
CA PRO A 60 -10.68 -1.90 14.94
C PRO A 60 -11.83 -2.19 13.95
N ILE A 61 -11.57 -1.94 12.66
CA ILE A 61 -12.51 -2.18 11.56
C ILE A 61 -12.85 -3.67 11.46
N VAL A 62 -11.84 -4.52 11.48
CA VAL A 62 -11.92 -5.99 11.52
C VAL A 62 -11.30 -6.47 12.82
N LYS A 63 -12.00 -7.34 13.54
CA LYS A 63 -11.58 -7.83 14.87
C LYS A 63 -11.22 -9.30 14.87
N THR A 64 -12.01 -10.08 14.14
CA THR A 64 -11.94 -11.54 14.13
C THR A 64 -12.16 -12.05 12.73
N ASP A 65 -11.63 -13.25 12.46
CA ASP A 65 -11.99 -14.03 11.29
C ASP A 65 -13.42 -14.62 11.40
N ASP A 66 -13.81 -15.37 10.38
CA ASP A 66 -15.12 -16.04 10.34
C ASP A 66 -15.26 -17.14 11.42
N GLY A 67 -14.16 -17.61 11.98
CA GLY A 67 -14.10 -18.57 13.10
C GLY A 67 -14.22 -17.90 14.47
N GLY A 68 -14.14 -16.57 14.54
CA GLY A 68 -14.15 -15.78 15.77
C GLY A 68 -12.77 -15.62 16.42
N GLU A 69 -11.70 -16.11 15.78
CA GLU A 69 -10.33 -15.89 16.24
C GLU A 69 -9.88 -14.46 15.93
N ARG A 70 -9.08 -13.89 16.83
CA ARG A 70 -8.62 -12.52 16.72
C ARG A 70 -7.62 -12.38 15.59
N ILE A 71 -7.84 -11.35 14.73
CA ILE A 71 -6.93 -10.98 13.65
C ILE A 71 -6.07 -9.80 14.08
N TYR A 72 -4.78 -9.91 13.81
CA TYR A 72 -3.83 -8.81 13.92
C TYR A 72 -3.41 -8.42 12.50
N GLY A 73 -3.99 -7.34 12.00
CA GLY A 73 -3.64 -6.78 10.69
C GLY A 73 -2.82 -5.52 10.86
N GLY A 74 -1.67 -5.47 10.20
CA GLY A 74 -0.79 -4.30 10.17
C GLY A 74 -0.74 -3.65 8.79
N ASP A 75 -0.22 -2.43 8.74
CA ASP A 75 0.15 -1.68 7.52
C ASP A 75 -0.94 -1.70 6.44
N PRO A 76 -2.15 -1.18 6.74
CA PRO A 76 -3.27 -1.28 5.83
C PRO A 76 -3.06 -0.43 4.58
N SER A 77 -3.36 -0.98 3.41
CA SER A 77 -3.48 -0.25 2.16
C SER A 77 -4.88 -0.38 1.58
N VAL A 78 -5.32 0.61 0.82
CA VAL A 78 -6.67 0.65 0.26
C VAL A 78 -6.64 0.76 -1.26
N LEU A 79 -7.56 0.06 -1.90
CA LEU A 79 -7.88 0.18 -3.31
C LEU A 79 -9.37 0.47 -3.47
N VAL A 80 -9.72 1.45 -4.28
CA VAL A 80 -11.10 1.70 -4.71
C VAL A 80 -11.26 1.20 -6.14
N ASP A 81 -12.19 0.27 -6.34
CA ASP A 81 -12.53 -0.23 -7.67
C ASP A 81 -14.05 -0.28 -7.83
N GLY A 82 -14.57 0.56 -8.70
CA GLY A 82 -16.00 0.83 -8.82
C GLY A 82 -16.58 1.37 -7.51
N ASP A 83 -17.65 0.75 -7.02
CA ASP A 83 -18.34 1.13 -5.78
C ASP A 83 -17.80 0.38 -4.55
N THR A 84 -16.70 -0.36 -4.70
CA THR A 84 -16.14 -1.21 -3.63
C THR A 84 -14.77 -0.68 -3.19
N VAL A 85 -14.60 -0.61 -1.89
CA VAL A 85 -13.30 -0.36 -1.25
C VAL A 85 -12.73 -1.68 -0.77
N TYR A 86 -11.53 -1.99 -1.19
CA TYR A 86 -10.74 -3.13 -0.75
C TYR A 86 -9.68 -2.67 0.22
N LEU A 87 -9.56 -3.36 1.34
CA LEU A 87 -8.56 -3.14 2.37
C LEU A 87 -7.65 -4.36 2.41
N TYR A 88 -6.37 -4.14 2.20
CA TYR A 88 -5.34 -5.17 2.31
C TYR A 88 -4.51 -4.93 3.56
N THR A 89 -4.18 -5.99 4.27
CA THR A 89 -3.33 -5.95 5.47
C THR A 89 -2.36 -7.12 5.47
N GLY A 90 -1.22 -6.94 6.09
CA GLY A 90 -0.45 -8.08 6.54
C GLY A 90 -1.22 -8.83 7.63
N HIS A 91 -1.05 -10.15 7.74
CA HIS A 91 -1.54 -10.95 8.85
C HIS A 91 -0.38 -11.19 9.82
N ASP A 92 -0.31 -10.40 10.89
CA ASP A 92 0.75 -10.56 11.89
C ASP A 92 0.49 -11.80 12.74
N ALA A 93 1.35 -12.79 12.55
CA ALA A 93 1.34 -14.08 13.25
C ALA A 93 2.45 -14.18 14.30
N SER A 94 3.08 -13.06 14.67
CA SER A 94 4.19 -13.01 15.62
C SER A 94 3.82 -13.58 16.99
N THR A 95 4.71 -14.40 17.53
CA THR A 95 4.59 -14.86 18.92
C THR A 95 4.96 -13.76 19.91
N ASP A 96 4.55 -13.89 21.17
CA ASP A 96 4.92 -12.96 22.24
C ASP A 96 6.44 -12.76 22.36
N GLU A 97 7.23 -13.81 22.11
CA GLU A 97 8.70 -13.74 22.13
C GLU A 97 9.23 -12.94 20.95
N GLN A 98 8.68 -13.12 19.76
CA GLN A 98 9.03 -12.36 18.57
C GLN A 98 8.68 -10.88 18.75
N VAL A 99 7.48 -10.57 19.25
CA VAL A 99 7.07 -9.19 19.58
C VAL A 99 8.02 -8.54 20.58
N ALA A 100 8.41 -9.26 21.65
CA ALA A 100 9.35 -8.75 22.66
C ALA A 100 10.74 -8.44 22.07
N ASN A 101 11.12 -9.10 20.97
CA ASN A 101 12.38 -8.91 20.27
C ASN A 101 12.25 -8.00 19.02
N SER A 102 11.09 -7.36 18.80
CA SER A 102 10.79 -6.54 17.61
C SER A 102 10.96 -7.33 16.30
N VAL A 103 10.58 -8.60 16.32
CA VAL A 103 10.51 -9.46 15.14
C VAL A 103 9.06 -9.53 14.71
N TYR A 104 8.78 -9.16 13.47
CA TYR A 104 7.46 -9.22 12.86
C TYR A 104 7.39 -10.44 11.96
N GLU A 105 6.28 -11.17 12.03
CA GLU A 105 6.04 -12.35 11.20
C GLU A 105 4.73 -12.19 10.46
N ILE A 106 4.82 -11.86 9.17
CA ILE A 106 3.69 -11.65 8.28
C ILE A 106 3.78 -12.71 7.16
N PRO A 107 3.20 -13.91 7.36
CA PRO A 107 3.30 -15.00 6.39
C PRO A 107 2.38 -14.83 5.19
N GLU A 108 1.37 -13.95 5.29
CA GLU A 108 0.34 -13.79 4.27
C GLU A 108 -0.29 -12.40 4.30
N TYR A 109 -0.96 -12.06 3.20
CA TYR A 109 -1.77 -10.86 3.07
C TYR A 109 -3.24 -11.20 3.00
N LEU A 110 -4.04 -10.47 3.78
CA LEU A 110 -5.49 -10.59 3.87
C LEU A 110 -6.17 -9.46 3.09
N CYS A 111 -7.35 -9.76 2.54
CA CYS A 111 -8.18 -8.78 1.87
C CYS A 111 -9.57 -8.71 2.52
N TYR A 112 -10.09 -7.50 2.64
CA TYR A 112 -11.45 -7.21 3.07
C TYR A 112 -12.10 -6.25 2.09
N SER A 113 -13.42 -6.36 1.90
CA SER A 113 -14.17 -5.46 1.01
C SER A 113 -15.33 -4.78 1.72
N SER A 114 -15.67 -3.59 1.28
CA SER A 114 -16.82 -2.84 1.76
C SER A 114 -17.36 -1.91 0.68
N THR A 115 -18.67 -1.72 0.66
CA THR A 115 -19.35 -0.71 -0.19
C THR A 115 -19.88 0.48 0.62
N ASP A 116 -19.73 0.47 1.94
CA ASP A 116 -20.25 1.50 2.85
C ASP A 116 -19.22 1.96 3.91
N LEU A 117 -18.03 1.38 3.94
CA LEU A 117 -16.93 1.61 4.91
C LEU A 117 -17.30 1.30 6.38
N VAL A 118 -18.43 0.64 6.58
CA VAL A 118 -18.96 0.26 7.90
C VAL A 118 -19.02 -1.25 8.05
N ASN A 119 -19.58 -1.90 7.02
CA ASN A 119 -19.70 -3.35 6.97
C ASN A 119 -18.61 -3.90 6.07
N TRP A 120 -17.72 -4.69 6.65
CA TRP A 120 -16.58 -5.27 5.97
C TRP A 120 -16.74 -6.79 5.86
N LYS A 121 -16.54 -7.30 4.66
CA LYS A 121 -16.53 -8.73 4.35
C LYS A 121 -15.08 -9.19 4.26
N SER A 122 -14.75 -10.30 4.92
CA SER A 122 -13.48 -10.98 4.68
C SER A 122 -13.49 -11.64 3.30
N GLU A 123 -12.48 -11.37 2.51
CA GLU A 123 -12.24 -12.04 1.22
C GLU A 123 -11.18 -13.15 1.36
N GLY A 124 -10.57 -13.26 2.56
CA GLY A 124 -9.56 -14.26 2.87
C GLY A 124 -8.14 -13.85 2.51
N THR A 125 -7.26 -14.83 2.44
CA THR A 125 -5.86 -14.69 2.06
C THR A 125 -5.74 -14.51 0.56
N VAL A 126 -5.05 -13.45 0.14
CA VAL A 126 -4.82 -13.14 -1.28
C VAL A 126 -3.40 -13.47 -1.75
N MET A 127 -2.46 -13.59 -0.82
CA MET A 127 -1.07 -13.99 -1.12
C MET A 127 -0.45 -14.64 0.12
N THR A 128 0.39 -15.66 -0.09
CA THR A 128 1.19 -16.30 0.97
C THR A 128 2.67 -16.22 0.61
N MET A 129 3.53 -16.05 1.63
CA MET A 129 4.97 -15.90 1.44
C MET A 129 5.69 -17.19 1.12
N ASP A 130 5.09 -18.35 1.40
CA ASP A 130 5.63 -19.68 1.06
C ASP A 130 5.70 -19.94 -0.45
N THR A 131 5.05 -19.11 -1.26
CA THR A 131 5.10 -19.16 -2.73
C THR A 131 6.15 -18.23 -3.35
N VAL A 132 6.92 -17.51 -2.53
CA VAL A 132 7.90 -16.50 -2.99
C VAL A 132 9.31 -17.08 -2.99
N ASP A 133 9.72 -17.63 -4.12
CA ASP A 133 10.99 -18.36 -4.25
C ASP A 133 12.26 -17.54 -3.97
N TRP A 134 12.24 -16.24 -4.19
CA TRP A 134 13.39 -15.36 -3.96
C TRP A 134 13.54 -14.92 -2.50
N ALA A 135 12.45 -14.96 -1.73
CA ALA A 135 12.50 -14.62 -0.32
C ALA A 135 13.38 -15.63 0.45
N LYS A 136 13.97 -15.15 1.52
CA LYS A 136 14.72 -15.99 2.45
C LYS A 136 13.73 -16.85 3.23
N ASP A 137 14.10 -18.10 3.50
CA ASP A 137 13.33 -18.97 4.36
C ASP A 137 13.17 -18.37 5.77
N ASP A 138 12.07 -18.66 6.44
CA ASP A 138 11.74 -18.24 7.80
C ASP A 138 11.74 -16.71 8.01
N VAL A 139 11.42 -15.95 6.95
CA VAL A 139 11.23 -14.50 7.06
C VAL A 139 9.87 -14.10 6.50
N SER A 140 9.40 -12.94 6.96
CA SER A 140 8.09 -12.42 6.62
C SER A 140 8.18 -11.29 5.59
N ALA A 141 7.05 -11.05 4.96
CA ALA A 141 6.79 -9.79 4.30
C ALA A 141 6.46 -8.70 5.33
N TRP A 142 6.47 -7.45 4.86
CA TRP A 142 6.05 -6.29 5.64
C TRP A 142 5.01 -5.48 4.86
N ALA A 143 4.96 -4.16 5.03
CA ALA A 143 3.95 -3.32 4.40
C ALA A 143 3.81 -3.54 2.89
N SER A 144 2.56 -3.44 2.40
CA SER A 144 2.23 -3.61 1.00
C SER A 144 1.24 -2.58 0.49
N GLN A 145 1.16 -2.44 -0.83
CA GLN A 145 0.12 -1.68 -1.50
C GLN A 145 -0.42 -2.44 -2.70
N VAL A 146 -1.73 -2.42 -2.89
CA VAL A 146 -2.35 -2.92 -4.13
C VAL A 146 -2.76 -1.76 -5.02
N MET A 147 -2.41 -1.86 -6.30
CA MET A 147 -2.82 -0.94 -7.35
C MET A 147 -3.50 -1.70 -8.49
N LYS A 148 -4.54 -1.10 -9.06
CA LYS A 148 -5.13 -1.54 -10.33
C LYS A 148 -4.49 -0.75 -11.47
N TYR A 149 -4.04 -1.47 -12.49
CA TYR A 149 -3.59 -0.87 -13.73
C TYR A 149 -4.06 -1.73 -14.91
N ASN A 150 -4.71 -1.11 -15.88
CA ASN A 150 -5.45 -1.81 -16.93
C ASN A 150 -6.43 -2.84 -16.31
N ASP A 151 -6.41 -4.07 -16.75
CA ASP A 151 -7.28 -5.15 -16.26
C ASP A 151 -6.58 -6.08 -15.26
N LYS A 152 -5.51 -5.61 -14.60
CA LYS A 152 -4.72 -6.37 -13.64
C LYS A 152 -4.59 -5.63 -12.31
N TYR A 153 -4.28 -6.40 -11.28
CA TYR A 153 -4.04 -5.91 -9.92
C TYR A 153 -2.62 -6.30 -9.53
N TYR A 154 -1.89 -5.34 -8.99
CA TYR A 154 -0.47 -5.46 -8.63
C TYR A 154 -0.33 -5.21 -7.14
N LEU A 155 0.13 -6.22 -6.42
CA LEU A 155 0.46 -6.12 -5.00
C LEU A 155 1.97 -5.92 -4.89
N TYR A 156 2.39 -4.72 -4.56
CA TYR A 156 3.77 -4.38 -4.22
C TYR A 156 3.98 -4.64 -2.75
N TYR A 157 5.08 -5.31 -2.40
CA TYR A 157 5.39 -5.68 -1.03
C TYR A 157 6.90 -5.70 -0.82
N CYS A 158 7.36 -5.90 0.40
CA CYS A 158 8.77 -6.07 0.68
C CYS A 158 9.01 -7.31 1.52
N SER A 159 10.16 -7.94 1.31
CA SER A 159 10.62 -9.09 2.07
C SER A 159 12.14 -9.20 2.01
N TRP A 160 12.72 -9.96 2.93
CA TRP A 160 14.14 -10.27 2.94
C TRP A 160 14.47 -11.22 1.79
N ASP A 161 15.38 -10.81 0.93
CA ASP A 161 15.94 -11.69 -0.10
C ASP A 161 17.00 -12.65 0.47
N LYS A 162 17.42 -13.61 -0.33
CA LYS A 162 18.45 -14.61 0.06
C LYS A 162 19.83 -14.01 0.34
N SER A 163 20.07 -12.73 -0.02
CA SER A 163 21.29 -12.01 0.36
C SER A 163 21.22 -11.39 1.77
N GLY A 164 20.06 -11.42 2.42
CA GLY A 164 19.83 -10.87 3.74
C GLY A 164 19.57 -9.37 3.74
N LYS A 165 18.99 -8.85 2.66
CA LYS A 165 18.51 -7.47 2.52
C LYS A 165 17.03 -7.45 2.21
N GLN A 166 16.34 -6.41 2.65
CA GLN A 166 14.99 -6.14 2.17
C GLN A 166 15.07 -5.78 0.67
N SER A 167 14.10 -6.27 -0.05
CA SER A 167 13.91 -6.08 -1.49
C SER A 167 12.43 -5.88 -1.76
N ILE A 168 12.10 -5.14 -2.81
CA ILE A 168 10.71 -4.91 -3.19
C ILE A 168 10.29 -6.02 -4.17
N GLY A 169 9.20 -6.70 -3.84
CA GLY A 169 8.52 -7.66 -4.71
C GLY A 169 7.26 -7.10 -5.34
N VAL A 170 6.76 -7.78 -6.34
CA VAL A 170 5.45 -7.55 -6.92
C VAL A 170 4.78 -8.86 -7.27
N ALA A 171 3.50 -8.97 -6.94
CA ALA A 171 2.65 -10.09 -7.32
C ALA A 171 1.43 -9.60 -8.10
N VAL A 172 0.92 -10.41 -9.01
CA VAL A 172 -0.12 -10.02 -9.97
C VAL A 172 -1.35 -10.91 -9.84
N ALA A 173 -2.54 -10.31 -9.91
CA ALA A 173 -3.83 -11.00 -9.93
C ALA A 173 -4.76 -10.46 -11.02
N ASP A 174 -5.77 -11.27 -11.38
CA ASP A 174 -6.81 -10.90 -12.34
C ASP A 174 -8.04 -10.22 -11.68
N SER A 175 -8.09 -10.21 -10.36
CA SER A 175 -9.16 -9.56 -9.61
C SER A 175 -8.64 -9.05 -8.25
N PRO A 176 -9.32 -8.08 -7.62
CA PRO A 176 -8.86 -7.50 -6.35
C PRO A 176 -8.86 -8.51 -5.18
N THR A 177 -9.64 -9.58 -5.29
CA THR A 177 -9.75 -10.66 -4.30
C THR A 177 -9.19 -11.98 -4.79
N GLY A 178 -8.52 -11.98 -5.95
CA GLY A 178 -7.87 -13.16 -6.52
C GLY A 178 -6.56 -13.48 -5.82
N THR A 179 -6.02 -14.66 -6.14
CA THR A 179 -4.68 -15.00 -5.68
C THR A 179 -3.64 -14.17 -6.44
N PHE A 180 -2.84 -13.41 -5.70
CA PHE A 180 -1.69 -12.72 -6.25
C PHE A 180 -0.52 -13.68 -6.41
N VAL A 181 0.03 -13.75 -7.60
CA VAL A 181 1.15 -14.64 -7.95
C VAL A 181 2.41 -13.78 -8.11
N ASP A 182 3.42 -14.06 -7.31
CA ASP A 182 4.73 -13.38 -7.39
C ASP A 182 5.40 -13.62 -8.75
N ILE A 183 6.15 -12.63 -9.24
CA ILE A 183 6.83 -12.69 -10.54
C ILE A 183 8.07 -13.59 -10.54
N GLY A 184 8.47 -14.17 -9.39
CA GLY A 184 9.58 -15.11 -9.24
C GLY A 184 10.93 -14.47 -8.94
N GLU A 185 11.02 -13.13 -8.92
CA GLU A 185 12.21 -12.38 -8.56
C GLU A 185 11.85 -11.01 -7.95
N PRO A 186 12.74 -10.37 -7.18
CA PRO A 186 12.48 -9.02 -6.71
C PRO A 186 12.37 -8.02 -7.86
N LEU A 187 11.34 -7.17 -7.83
CA LEU A 187 11.22 -6.01 -8.72
C LEU A 187 12.39 -5.02 -8.50
N VAL A 188 12.71 -4.76 -7.23
CA VAL A 188 13.90 -3.98 -6.83
C VAL A 188 14.71 -4.79 -5.85
N ARG A 189 15.95 -5.10 -6.23
CA ARG A 189 16.88 -5.82 -5.35
C ARG A 189 17.57 -4.86 -4.39
N GLY A 190 17.57 -5.17 -3.11
CA GLY A 190 18.28 -4.38 -2.10
C GLY A 190 19.79 -4.27 -2.32
N SER A 191 20.37 -5.04 -3.23
CA SER A 191 21.76 -4.92 -3.65
C SER A 191 22.01 -3.81 -4.67
N VAL A 192 20.97 -3.38 -5.40
CA VAL A 192 21.05 -2.32 -6.44
C VAL A 192 20.83 -0.94 -5.82
N THR A 193 19.92 -0.85 -4.86
CA THR A 193 19.58 0.41 -4.18
C THR A 193 20.76 0.95 -3.39
N LYS A 194 21.19 2.18 -3.68
CA LYS A 194 22.35 2.83 -3.05
C LYS A 194 22.08 4.33 -2.83
N PRO A 195 22.69 4.96 -1.82
CA PRO A 195 23.48 4.34 -0.76
C PRO A 195 22.59 3.52 0.19
N GLN A 196 23.14 2.45 0.74
CA GLN A 196 22.46 1.65 1.75
C GLN A 196 22.82 2.13 3.15
N LEU A 197 21.81 2.54 3.92
CA LEU A 197 21.96 2.94 5.33
C LEU A 197 21.77 1.75 6.26
N SER A 198 20.95 0.78 5.86
CA SER A 198 20.66 -0.43 6.61
C SER A 198 20.36 -1.60 5.66
N THR A 199 20.13 -2.78 6.20
CA THR A 199 19.67 -3.94 5.41
C THR A 199 18.18 -3.91 5.07
N PHE A 200 17.43 -2.96 5.64
CA PHE A 200 15.98 -2.79 5.48
C PHE A 200 15.60 -1.39 4.93
N ASN A 201 16.43 -0.81 4.06
CA ASN A 201 16.07 0.45 3.41
C ASN A 201 14.92 0.28 2.40
N ASP A 202 14.83 -0.89 1.76
CA ASP A 202 13.86 -1.14 0.70
C ASP A 202 12.60 -1.77 1.27
N ILE A 203 11.76 -0.93 1.92
CA ILE A 203 10.46 -1.30 2.50
C ILE A 203 9.38 -0.29 2.13
N ASP A 204 8.13 -0.65 2.39
CA ASP A 204 6.95 0.20 2.29
C ASP A 204 6.72 0.75 0.87
N PRO A 205 6.58 -0.11 -0.15
CA PRO A 205 6.37 0.35 -1.51
C PRO A 205 5.01 0.99 -1.70
N THR A 206 4.97 2.08 -2.48
CA THR A 206 3.76 2.73 -2.96
C THR A 206 3.89 3.03 -4.45
N ALA A 207 2.92 2.59 -5.24
CA ALA A 207 2.87 2.84 -6.67
C ALA A 207 1.92 4.00 -6.98
N TRP A 208 2.21 4.71 -8.07
CA TRP A 208 1.43 5.84 -8.56
C TRP A 208 1.47 5.89 -10.08
N VAL A 209 0.30 5.99 -10.72
CA VAL A 209 0.17 6.15 -12.17
C VAL A 209 -0.52 7.48 -12.45
N GLU A 210 0.02 8.24 -13.38
CA GLU A 210 -0.58 9.48 -13.84
C GLU A 210 -0.28 9.75 -15.31
N THR A 211 -1.12 10.57 -15.91
CA THR A 211 -0.86 11.14 -17.24
C THR A 211 -0.46 12.60 -17.05
N ASP A 212 0.64 12.99 -17.68
CA ASP A 212 1.13 14.35 -17.62
C ASP A 212 0.34 15.31 -18.54
N GLU A 213 0.70 16.59 -18.52
CA GLU A 213 0.06 17.63 -19.33
C GLU A 213 0.23 17.47 -20.86
N ASN A 214 1.16 16.60 -21.30
CA ASN A 214 1.41 16.27 -22.70
C ASN A 214 0.67 15.01 -23.12
N GLY A 215 -0.02 14.32 -22.20
CA GLY A 215 -0.69 13.05 -22.43
C GLY A 215 0.25 11.84 -22.33
N GLU A 216 1.45 12.02 -21.78
CA GLU A 216 2.39 10.93 -21.51
C GLU A 216 2.06 10.29 -20.15
N GLU A 217 1.96 8.96 -20.13
CA GLU A 217 1.67 8.21 -18.93
C GLU A 217 2.96 7.82 -18.21
N HIS A 218 3.01 8.08 -16.92
CA HIS A 218 4.10 7.77 -16.02
C HIS A 218 3.62 6.82 -14.93
N ARG A 219 4.45 5.84 -14.61
CA ARG A 219 4.20 4.82 -13.59
C ARG A 219 5.35 4.84 -12.61
N TYR A 220 5.09 5.31 -11.41
CA TYR A 220 6.10 5.47 -10.39
C TYR A 220 5.94 4.42 -9.29
N LEU A 221 7.06 3.99 -8.75
CA LEU A 221 7.15 3.26 -7.50
C LEU A 221 8.03 4.04 -6.55
N ALA A 222 7.53 4.33 -5.35
CA ALA A 222 8.29 4.98 -4.29
C ALA A 222 8.32 4.08 -3.05
N TRP A 223 9.41 4.16 -2.27
CA TRP A 223 9.60 3.36 -1.07
C TRP A 223 10.69 3.95 -0.17
N GLY A 224 10.93 3.31 0.98
CA GLY A 224 12.16 3.50 1.73
C GLY A 224 12.02 3.74 3.22
N ASN A 225 13.06 3.35 3.94
CA ASN A 225 13.27 3.66 5.36
C ASN A 225 14.55 4.46 5.55
N GLY A 226 14.46 5.59 6.27
CA GLY A 226 15.56 6.53 6.49
C GLY A 226 16.02 7.30 5.25
N MET A 227 15.62 6.85 4.07
CA MET A 227 15.78 7.52 2.77
C MET A 227 14.53 7.26 1.93
N PHE A 228 14.17 8.24 1.12
CA PHE A 228 13.13 8.11 0.12
C PHE A 228 13.75 7.68 -1.20
N PHE A 229 13.21 6.63 -1.80
CA PHE A 229 13.57 6.14 -3.13
C PHE A 229 12.37 6.22 -4.06
N MET A 230 12.64 6.36 -5.34
CA MET A 230 11.61 6.38 -6.37
C MET A 230 12.20 5.92 -7.71
N CYS A 231 11.44 5.14 -8.48
CA CYS A 231 11.75 4.82 -9.87
C CYS A 231 10.51 4.99 -10.75
N GLU A 232 10.71 5.01 -12.06
CA GLU A 232 9.64 4.81 -13.04
C GLU A 232 9.58 3.33 -13.43
N LEU A 233 8.36 2.79 -13.54
CA LEU A 233 8.11 1.43 -14.02
C LEU A 233 7.84 1.43 -15.53
N ASN A 234 8.14 0.31 -16.17
CA ASN A 234 7.68 0.04 -17.53
C ASN A 234 6.15 -0.15 -17.55
N GLU A 235 5.56 -0.22 -18.73
CA GLU A 235 4.12 -0.44 -18.94
C GLU A 235 3.61 -1.77 -18.35
N ASP A 236 4.50 -2.73 -18.14
CA ASP A 236 4.19 -4.02 -17.53
C ASP A 236 3.93 -3.95 -16.02
N MET A 237 4.27 -2.84 -15.36
CA MET A 237 4.16 -2.62 -13.92
C MET A 237 5.02 -3.56 -13.04
N ILE A 238 5.83 -4.41 -13.65
CA ILE A 238 6.63 -5.44 -12.99
C ILE A 238 8.13 -5.32 -13.26
N SER A 239 8.56 -4.26 -13.91
CA SER A 239 9.97 -3.99 -14.18
C SER A 239 10.30 -2.50 -14.05
N VAL A 240 11.49 -2.19 -13.54
CA VAL A 240 12.02 -0.82 -13.46
C VAL A 240 12.41 -0.35 -14.87
N LYS A 241 12.04 0.88 -15.19
CA LYS A 241 12.40 1.48 -16.47
C LYS A 241 13.87 1.84 -16.48
N ASP A 242 14.59 1.27 -17.46
CA ASP A 242 15.97 1.65 -17.77
C ASP A 242 15.95 3.01 -18.50
N MET A 243 16.31 4.07 -17.78
CA MET A 243 16.20 5.45 -18.26
C MET A 243 17.24 5.81 -19.31
N ASN A 244 18.39 5.15 -19.29
CA ASN A 244 19.49 5.42 -20.21
C ASN A 244 19.65 4.36 -21.31
N GLY A 245 18.99 3.19 -21.18
CA GLY A 245 18.97 2.12 -22.17
C GLY A 245 20.24 1.29 -22.21
N ASP A 246 21.02 1.24 -21.12
CA ASP A 246 22.28 0.48 -21.06
C ASP A 246 22.12 -0.97 -20.58
N GLY A 247 20.92 -1.33 -20.10
CA GLY A 247 20.58 -2.66 -19.61
C GLY A 247 20.91 -2.90 -18.15
N GLU A 248 21.38 -1.88 -17.42
CA GLU A 248 21.70 -1.96 -16.00
C GLU A 248 20.83 -1.00 -15.20
N ILE A 249 20.21 -1.49 -14.12
CA ILE A 249 19.44 -0.64 -13.20
C ILE A 249 20.37 -0.05 -12.14
N THR A 250 20.47 1.27 -12.13
CA THR A 250 21.37 2.03 -11.28
C THR A 250 20.63 2.96 -10.32
N SER A 251 21.33 3.44 -9.27
CA SER A 251 20.77 4.39 -8.30
C SER A 251 21.59 5.67 -8.24
N GLY A 252 20.88 6.81 -8.17
CA GLY A 252 21.51 8.13 -8.12
C GLY A 252 20.63 9.18 -7.45
N THR A 253 21.00 10.43 -7.53
CA THR A 253 20.30 11.54 -6.88
C THR A 253 19.22 12.19 -7.76
N SER A 254 19.14 11.79 -9.01
CA SER A 254 18.14 12.27 -9.97
C SER A 254 17.89 11.24 -11.07
N PHE A 255 16.76 11.33 -11.75
CA PHE A 255 16.47 10.54 -12.95
C PHE A 255 17.31 10.92 -14.18
N ASP A 256 18.04 12.03 -14.12
CA ASP A 256 19.03 12.39 -15.14
C ASP A 256 20.30 11.54 -15.03
N ASP A 257 20.57 10.98 -13.84
CA ASP A 257 21.80 10.26 -13.52
C ASP A 257 21.61 8.74 -13.33
N ALA A 258 20.37 8.29 -13.05
CA ALA A 258 20.09 6.90 -12.68
C ALA A 258 18.61 6.54 -12.83
N ASP A 259 18.31 5.24 -12.81
CA ASP A 259 16.96 4.67 -12.97
C ASP A 259 16.18 4.71 -11.65
N ILE A 260 16.88 4.60 -10.53
CA ILE A 260 16.34 4.74 -9.17
C ILE A 260 16.90 6.02 -8.56
N MET A 261 16.03 7.00 -8.39
CA MET A 261 16.37 8.23 -7.68
C MET A 261 16.26 8.01 -6.17
N TYR A 262 17.20 8.54 -5.41
CA TYR A 262 17.10 8.61 -3.96
C TYR A 262 17.24 10.03 -3.43
N GLN A 263 16.58 10.31 -2.30
CA GLN A 263 16.70 11.57 -1.59
C GLN A 263 17.04 11.32 -0.12
N LYS A 264 18.23 11.83 0.28
CA LYS A 264 18.68 11.87 1.66
C LYS A 264 18.55 13.29 2.19
N GLY A 265 17.66 13.48 3.14
CA GLY A 265 17.32 14.82 3.63
C GLY A 265 16.41 15.59 2.66
N GLY A 266 15.95 16.77 3.09
CA GLY A 266 15.00 17.58 2.29
C GLY A 266 13.53 17.21 2.46
N ILE A 267 13.24 16.00 2.92
CA ILE A 267 11.95 15.60 3.47
C ILE A 267 12.13 15.62 4.99
N GLU A 268 11.47 16.58 5.65
CA GLU A 268 11.69 16.84 7.06
C GLU A 268 11.23 15.66 7.91
N ASN A 269 12.14 15.06 8.69
CA ASN A 269 11.87 13.95 9.61
C ASN A 269 11.25 12.71 8.94
N TYR A 270 11.55 12.46 7.69
CA TYR A 270 11.11 11.25 7.00
C TYR A 270 11.73 10.02 7.66
N THR A 271 10.87 9.08 8.06
CA THR A 271 11.29 7.78 8.55
C THR A 271 10.98 6.70 7.51
N GLU A 272 9.71 6.48 7.18
CA GLU A 272 9.28 5.37 6.32
C GLU A 272 7.84 5.57 5.81
N ALA A 273 7.24 4.54 5.22
CA ALA A 273 5.85 4.48 4.79
C ALA A 273 5.45 5.64 3.85
N PRO A 274 6.16 5.86 2.73
CA PRO A 274 5.75 6.88 1.80
C PRO A 274 4.43 6.51 1.15
N TRP A 275 3.51 7.48 1.06
CA TRP A 275 2.27 7.35 0.31
C TRP A 275 2.09 8.58 -0.56
N LEU A 276 2.11 8.36 -1.87
CA LEU A 276 1.91 9.41 -2.86
C LEU A 276 0.43 9.67 -3.07
N TYR A 277 0.06 10.95 -3.17
CA TYR A 277 -1.31 11.36 -3.44
C TYR A 277 -1.34 12.65 -4.25
N ARG A 278 -2.28 12.75 -5.16
CA ARG A 278 -2.65 13.97 -5.88
C ARG A 278 -4.17 14.03 -6.00
N ARG A 279 -4.75 15.21 -5.94
CA ARG A 279 -6.19 15.39 -6.11
C ARG A 279 -6.58 15.10 -7.54
N SER A 280 -7.74 14.47 -7.70
CA SER A 280 -8.39 14.32 -9.00
C SER A 280 -9.80 14.93 -8.99
N ASP A 281 -10.28 15.32 -10.16
CA ASP A 281 -11.66 15.70 -10.37
C ASP A 281 -12.55 14.46 -10.55
N GLU A 282 -13.86 14.67 -10.72
CA GLU A 282 -14.83 13.59 -10.93
C GLU A 282 -14.62 12.80 -12.23
N GLN A 283 -13.83 13.33 -13.15
CA GLN A 283 -13.44 12.68 -14.40
C GLN A 283 -12.11 11.95 -14.29
N GLY A 284 -11.46 12.00 -13.11
CA GLY A 284 -10.17 11.36 -12.85
C GLY A 284 -8.94 12.18 -13.28
N ASN A 285 -9.10 13.44 -13.72
CA ASN A 285 -7.97 14.28 -14.08
C ASN A 285 -7.29 14.81 -12.82
N TYR A 286 -5.98 14.59 -12.72
CA TYR A 286 -5.19 15.08 -11.59
C TYR A 286 -4.96 16.60 -11.66
N TYR A 287 -5.01 17.28 -10.52
CA TYR A 287 -4.76 18.72 -10.41
C TYR A 287 -4.09 19.08 -9.08
N GLY A 288 -3.44 20.25 -9.05
CA GLY A 288 -2.80 20.79 -7.86
C GLY A 288 -1.45 20.15 -7.53
N ASP A 289 -1.03 20.28 -6.28
CA ASP A 289 0.25 19.81 -5.79
C ASP A 289 0.22 18.30 -5.50
N TYR A 290 1.40 17.66 -5.52
CA TYR A 290 1.59 16.32 -4.98
C TYR A 290 1.70 16.39 -3.45
N TYR A 291 1.19 15.38 -2.81
CA TYR A 291 1.29 15.18 -1.37
C TYR A 291 2.04 13.88 -1.11
N LEU A 292 3.02 13.94 -0.24
CA LEU A 292 3.69 12.77 0.31
C LEU A 292 3.29 12.65 1.77
N PHE A 293 2.57 11.59 2.11
CA PHE A 293 2.33 11.16 3.48
C PHE A 293 3.43 10.17 3.86
N TYR A 294 3.88 10.18 5.11
CA TYR A 294 4.95 9.28 5.58
C TYR A 294 4.94 9.20 7.11
N ALA A 295 5.56 8.16 7.65
CA ALA A 295 5.83 8.04 9.08
C ALA A 295 6.99 8.97 9.49
N TYR A 296 6.86 9.49 10.74
CA TYR A 296 7.69 10.57 11.26
C TYR A 296 8.21 10.21 12.66
#